data_1fa04f75cbda6bf67920ae1a84faa67b
#
_entry.id   1fa04f75cbda6bf67920ae1a84faa67b
#
_cell.length_a   1.000
_cell.length_b   1.000
_cell.length_c   1.000
_cell.angle_alpha   90.00
_cell.angle_beta   90.00
_cell.angle_gamma   90.00
#
_symmetry.space_group_name_H-M   'P 1'
#
loop_
_entity.id
_entity.type
_entity.pdbx_description
1 polymer ?
#
loop_
_entity_poly.entity_id
_entity_poly.type
_entity_poly.pdbx_seq_one_letter_code
_entity_poly.pdbx_strand_id
1 'polypeptide(L)'
;MTSRLKKLLLCSVCLLSPMTHALTLSARLTGEELVWQNGMRVGGYLTSTNWQILGGLAPTTEWSPGTFMAAPPTEMTLSNGTDSVTVPVEVSGMQYGLGAAADKFPDQTPSPGGVSCSDFQLQTAVASVIGSGCTAGNAYKGSTFYTPFQFARPLVTFDDAALISAFRAAGLPEGTYNGTIATSPFYMYRSQGGAWTYRQFGPMPLSVQIRYVPAFLTSVQVLGNGVMTPTYDTTSYTVSGNTAFKVQASGLFTSGVKLTFDRRTYELEHSDLESRIAYDVTCSACSDPNIIKDGELTLTDGETTVPGTGSFVAFDLLVHFEASDSEVKTGRYTDSMVVYFEENL
;
A
#
# COMPACT_ATOMS: atom_id res chain seq x y z
N MET A 1 33.85 9.72 -70.44
CA MET A 1 34.10 9.16 -69.09
C MET A 1 32.91 9.47 -68.26
N THR A 2 31.99 8.50 -68.15
CA THR A 2 30.70 8.63 -67.50
C THR A 2 30.69 7.84 -66.18
N SER A 3 30.74 8.56 -65.06
CA SER A 3 30.60 7.98 -63.72
C SER A 3 29.14 7.68 -63.37
N ARG A 4 28.80 6.42 -63.18
CA ARG A 4 27.47 5.97 -62.73
C ARG A 4 27.39 6.07 -61.22
N LEU A 5 26.61 7.02 -60.74
CA LEU A 5 26.25 7.17 -59.33
C LEU A 5 25.16 6.14 -58.97
N LYS A 6 25.51 5.06 -58.26
CA LYS A 6 24.53 4.12 -57.72
C LYS A 6 23.87 4.73 -56.49
N LYS A 7 22.57 5.10 -56.61
CA LYS A 7 21.73 5.46 -55.46
C LYS A 7 21.39 4.19 -54.67
N LEU A 8 21.95 4.06 -53.49
CA LEU A 8 21.55 3.06 -52.52
C LEU A 8 20.24 3.54 -51.85
N LEU A 9 19.12 2.90 -52.20
CA LEU A 9 17.83 3.10 -51.55
C LEU A 9 17.84 2.29 -50.25
N LEU A 10 18.09 2.93 -49.10
CA LEU A 10 17.98 2.34 -47.79
C LEU A 10 16.50 2.21 -47.43
N CYS A 11 15.91 1.03 -47.62
CA CYS A 11 14.55 0.71 -47.22
C CYS A 11 14.53 0.55 -45.71
N SER A 12 14.18 1.62 -44.97
CA SER A 12 13.95 1.56 -43.52
C SER A 12 12.63 0.82 -43.28
N VAL A 13 12.74 -0.47 -43.01
CA VAL A 13 11.60 -1.27 -42.53
C VAL A 13 11.38 -0.87 -41.08
N CYS A 14 10.44 0.05 -40.84
CA CYS A 14 9.88 0.25 -39.52
C CYS A 14 9.19 -1.05 -39.08
N LEU A 15 9.86 -1.84 -38.25
CA LEU A 15 9.26 -2.93 -37.50
C LEU A 15 8.24 -2.31 -36.53
N LEU A 16 7.00 -2.23 -36.98
CA LEU A 16 5.85 -1.99 -36.11
C LEU A 16 5.72 -3.23 -35.21
N SER A 17 6.46 -3.25 -34.10
CA SER A 17 6.21 -4.24 -33.04
C SER A 17 4.75 -4.04 -32.59
N PRO A 18 3.92 -5.08 -32.63
CA PRO A 18 2.59 -4.98 -32.06
C PRO A 18 2.76 -4.62 -30.57
N MET A 19 2.24 -3.47 -30.16
CA MET A 19 2.13 -3.14 -28.73
C MET A 19 1.17 -4.17 -28.14
N THR A 20 1.72 -5.22 -27.58
CA THR A 20 0.95 -6.09 -26.68
C THR A 20 0.58 -5.22 -25.49
N HIS A 21 -0.67 -4.83 -25.40
CA HIS A 21 -1.19 -4.16 -24.21
C HIS A 21 -1.09 -5.17 -23.06
N ALA A 22 -0.02 -5.04 -22.29
CA ALA A 22 0.13 -5.79 -21.06
C ALA A 22 -1.03 -5.41 -20.12
N LEU A 23 -1.62 -6.41 -19.47
CA LEU A 23 -2.58 -6.16 -18.41
C LEU A 23 -1.88 -5.39 -17.31
N THR A 24 -2.45 -4.28 -16.87
CA THR A 24 -1.85 -3.44 -15.84
C THR A 24 -2.84 -3.22 -14.72
N LEU A 25 -2.38 -3.37 -13.48
CA LEU A 25 -3.02 -2.90 -12.27
C LEU A 25 -2.21 -1.72 -11.77
N SER A 26 -2.85 -0.59 -11.51
CA SER A 26 -2.19 0.56 -10.90
C SER A 26 -2.84 0.93 -9.57
N ALA A 27 -2.00 1.30 -8.61
CA ALA A 27 -2.42 1.75 -7.30
C ALA A 27 -1.62 2.99 -6.88
N ARG A 28 -2.20 3.73 -5.93
CA ARG A 28 -1.53 4.78 -5.18
C ARG A 28 -1.47 4.34 -3.73
N LEU A 29 -0.27 4.37 -3.17
CA LEU A 29 -0.02 4.16 -1.74
C LEU A 29 0.48 5.48 -1.16
N THR A 30 -0.31 6.10 -0.30
CA THR A 30 0.03 7.37 0.37
C THR A 30 0.04 7.13 1.87
N GLY A 31 1.23 7.12 2.46
CA GLY A 31 1.39 6.66 3.82
C GLY A 31 0.88 5.22 3.99
N GLU A 32 -0.25 5.06 4.67
CA GLU A 32 -0.91 3.75 4.90
C GLU A 32 -2.19 3.56 4.07
N GLU A 33 -2.54 4.49 3.21
CA GLU A 33 -3.73 4.38 2.36
C GLU A 33 -3.36 3.83 0.98
N LEU A 34 -3.83 2.62 0.67
CA LEU A 34 -3.68 1.97 -0.63
C LEU A 34 -4.99 2.06 -1.42
N VAL A 35 -4.94 2.69 -2.60
CA VAL A 35 -6.09 2.84 -3.50
C VAL A 35 -5.76 2.28 -4.87
N TRP A 36 -6.47 1.21 -5.27
CA TRP A 36 -6.39 0.65 -6.62
C TRP A 36 -7.17 1.53 -7.61
N GLN A 37 -6.50 2.01 -8.67
CA GLN A 37 -7.04 3.02 -9.60
C GLN A 37 -7.73 2.40 -10.81
N ASN A 38 -7.16 1.36 -11.42
CA ASN A 38 -7.67 0.70 -12.62
C ASN A 38 -7.99 -0.78 -12.41
N GLY A 39 -8.03 -1.23 -11.16
CA GLY A 39 -8.47 -2.55 -10.77
C GLY A 39 -9.98 -2.60 -10.56
N MET A 40 -10.56 -3.75 -10.86
CA MET A 40 -11.95 -4.06 -10.46
C MET A 40 -11.97 -5.32 -9.60
N ARG A 41 -12.91 -5.39 -8.68
CA ARG A 41 -13.12 -6.58 -7.84
C ARG A 41 -14.19 -7.48 -8.47
N VAL A 42 -13.88 -8.77 -8.55
CA VAL A 42 -14.78 -9.83 -8.99
C VAL A 42 -14.86 -10.85 -7.85
N GLY A 43 -15.95 -10.85 -7.10
CA GLY A 43 -15.97 -11.51 -5.80
C GLY A 43 -14.93 -10.89 -4.86
N GLY A 44 -14.09 -11.71 -4.24
CA GLY A 44 -12.97 -11.28 -3.40
C GLY A 44 -11.67 -10.96 -4.16
N TYR A 45 -11.63 -11.16 -5.46
CA TYR A 45 -10.41 -11.10 -6.28
C TYR A 45 -10.29 -9.76 -7.01
N LEU A 46 -9.05 -9.29 -7.18
CA LEU A 46 -8.72 -8.12 -7.99
C LEU A 46 -8.33 -8.55 -9.41
N THR A 47 -8.74 -7.78 -10.40
CA THR A 47 -8.32 -7.99 -11.80
C THR A 47 -8.23 -6.65 -12.53
N SER A 48 -7.51 -6.63 -13.65
CA SER A 48 -7.46 -5.44 -14.52
C SER A 48 -8.84 -5.18 -15.15
N THR A 49 -9.21 -3.92 -15.34
CA THR A 49 -10.38 -3.55 -16.16
C THR A 49 -10.20 -3.90 -17.62
N ASN A 50 -8.96 -4.02 -18.07
CA ASN A 50 -8.62 -4.41 -19.43
C ASN A 50 -8.56 -5.93 -19.58
N TRP A 51 -8.70 -6.40 -20.80
CA TRP A 51 -8.57 -7.78 -21.20
C TRP A 51 -7.40 -7.99 -22.14
N GLN A 52 -6.73 -9.12 -22.00
CA GLN A 52 -5.78 -9.55 -23.01
C GLN A 52 -6.52 -10.26 -24.15
N ILE A 53 -6.29 -9.81 -25.38
CA ILE A 53 -6.79 -10.44 -26.59
C ILE A 53 -5.95 -11.69 -26.85
N LEU A 54 -6.62 -12.81 -27.08
CA LEU A 54 -5.99 -14.10 -27.40
C LEU A 54 -6.28 -14.47 -28.84
N GLY A 55 -5.23 -14.73 -29.61
CA GLY A 55 -5.34 -15.15 -31.00
C GLY A 55 -5.01 -16.64 -31.21
N GLY A 56 -5.37 -17.15 -32.37
CA GLY A 56 -4.97 -18.46 -32.82
C GLY A 56 -5.60 -19.64 -32.06
N LEU A 57 -6.75 -19.43 -31.40
CA LEU A 57 -7.48 -20.49 -30.71
C LEU A 57 -8.10 -21.45 -31.72
N ALA A 58 -8.03 -22.77 -31.42
CA ALA A 58 -8.64 -23.78 -32.29
C ALA A 58 -10.17 -23.72 -32.16
N PRO A 59 -10.92 -23.70 -33.27
CA PRO A 59 -12.37 -23.84 -33.23
C PRO A 59 -12.76 -25.20 -32.62
N THR A 60 -13.80 -25.18 -31.78
CA THR A 60 -14.31 -26.37 -31.08
C THR A 60 -15.82 -26.32 -30.94
N THR A 61 -16.43 -27.46 -30.63
CA THR A 61 -17.84 -27.55 -30.21
C THR A 61 -18.01 -27.60 -28.69
N GLU A 62 -16.94 -27.96 -27.96
CA GLU A 62 -17.00 -28.03 -26.49
C GLU A 62 -15.65 -27.58 -25.89
N TRP A 63 -15.70 -26.80 -24.84
CA TRP A 63 -14.52 -26.34 -24.11
C TRP A 63 -14.79 -26.09 -22.64
N SER A 64 -13.77 -26.32 -21.81
CA SER A 64 -13.82 -26.07 -20.38
C SER A 64 -12.69 -25.10 -20.00
N PRO A 65 -12.99 -23.97 -19.33
CA PRO A 65 -11.95 -23.06 -18.86
C PRO A 65 -11.10 -23.71 -17.77
N GLY A 66 -9.81 -23.49 -17.85
CA GLY A 66 -8.83 -23.93 -16.84
C GLY A 66 -8.10 -22.77 -16.18
N THR A 67 -7.23 -23.07 -15.25
CA THR A 67 -6.38 -22.09 -14.58
C THR A 67 -4.94 -22.15 -15.10
N PHE A 68 -3.96 -22.64 -14.35
CA PHE A 68 -2.54 -22.65 -14.71
C PHE A 68 -1.99 -24.08 -14.67
N MET A 69 -1.19 -24.46 -15.66
CA MET A 69 -0.50 -25.77 -15.65
C MET A 69 0.63 -25.82 -14.62
N ALA A 70 1.32 -24.71 -14.42
CA ALA A 70 2.34 -24.53 -13.39
C ALA A 70 1.87 -23.52 -12.36
N ALA A 71 2.22 -23.75 -11.11
CA ALA A 71 1.89 -22.81 -10.03
C ALA A 71 2.47 -21.41 -10.33
N PRO A 72 1.64 -20.36 -10.31
CA PRO A 72 2.13 -19.00 -10.45
C PRO A 72 3.07 -18.60 -9.31
N PRO A 73 3.90 -17.55 -9.48
CA PRO A 73 4.66 -16.99 -8.38
C PRO A 73 3.75 -16.51 -7.24
N THR A 74 4.23 -16.68 -5.99
CA THR A 74 3.53 -16.25 -4.77
C THR A 74 4.05 -14.91 -4.23
N GLU A 75 5.08 -14.39 -4.86
CA GLU A 75 5.69 -13.11 -4.53
C GLU A 75 6.00 -12.33 -5.80
N MET A 76 6.04 -11.02 -5.67
CA MET A 76 6.41 -10.10 -6.74
C MET A 76 7.38 -9.05 -6.24
N THR A 77 8.44 -8.81 -7.00
CA THR A 77 9.34 -7.67 -6.75
C THR A 77 8.85 -6.45 -7.52
N LEU A 78 8.64 -5.36 -6.79
CA LEU A 78 8.31 -4.03 -7.31
C LEU A 78 9.55 -3.16 -7.23
N SER A 79 9.92 -2.47 -8.31
CA SER A 79 11.14 -1.65 -8.38
C SER A 79 10.90 -0.33 -9.10
N ASN A 80 11.60 0.73 -8.66
CA ASN A 80 11.70 2.02 -9.35
C ASN A 80 12.96 2.15 -10.21
N GLY A 81 13.75 1.06 -10.30
CA GLY A 81 15.04 1.01 -11.00
C GLY A 81 16.25 1.13 -10.08
N THR A 82 16.12 1.76 -8.92
CA THR A 82 17.19 1.87 -7.90
C THR A 82 16.82 1.03 -6.66
N ASP A 83 15.62 1.22 -6.16
CA ASP A 83 15.12 0.57 -4.97
C ASP A 83 14.07 -0.48 -5.34
N SER A 84 13.89 -1.47 -4.47
CA SER A 84 12.92 -2.53 -4.70
C SER A 84 12.37 -3.08 -3.40
N VAL A 85 11.17 -3.65 -3.50
CA VAL A 85 10.50 -4.36 -2.42
C VAL A 85 9.81 -5.60 -2.97
N THR A 86 9.84 -6.69 -2.22
CA THR A 86 9.11 -7.92 -2.54
C THR A 86 7.85 -7.98 -1.70
N VAL A 87 6.72 -8.19 -2.37
CA VAL A 87 5.39 -8.26 -1.76
C VAL A 87 4.71 -9.59 -2.07
N PRO A 88 3.92 -10.15 -1.16
CA PRO A 88 3.15 -11.34 -1.42
C PRO A 88 2.05 -11.04 -2.44
N VAL A 89 1.79 -12.01 -3.31
CA VAL A 89 0.70 -11.97 -4.29
C VAL A 89 0.20 -13.39 -4.53
N GLU A 90 -1.10 -13.56 -4.64
CA GLU A 90 -1.71 -14.82 -5.02
C GLU A 90 -2.42 -14.66 -6.36
N VAL A 91 -2.06 -15.48 -7.35
CA VAL A 91 -2.82 -15.58 -8.59
C VAL A 91 -3.83 -16.70 -8.40
N SER A 92 -5.06 -16.30 -8.06
CA SER A 92 -6.09 -17.22 -7.56
C SER A 92 -6.90 -17.89 -8.67
N GLY A 93 -6.89 -17.35 -9.90
CA GLY A 93 -7.69 -17.91 -10.98
C GLY A 93 -7.63 -17.11 -12.28
N MET A 94 -8.56 -17.43 -13.16
CA MET A 94 -8.68 -16.82 -14.49
C MET A 94 -10.10 -16.40 -14.82
N GLN A 95 -10.23 -15.33 -15.60
CA GLN A 95 -11.45 -15.00 -16.32
C GLN A 95 -11.24 -15.13 -17.83
N TYR A 96 -12.28 -15.63 -18.53
CA TYR A 96 -12.34 -15.77 -19.97
C TYR A 96 -13.55 -14.99 -20.49
N GLY A 97 -13.32 -14.04 -21.38
CA GLY A 97 -14.37 -13.27 -22.05
C GLY A 97 -14.71 -13.94 -23.40
N LEU A 98 -15.95 -14.38 -23.56
CA LEU A 98 -16.38 -15.08 -24.75
C LEU A 98 -16.49 -14.14 -25.95
N GLY A 99 -16.87 -12.88 -25.75
CA GLY A 99 -17.07 -11.93 -26.83
C GLY A 99 -18.08 -12.44 -27.86
N ALA A 100 -17.69 -12.52 -29.12
CA ALA A 100 -18.54 -13.03 -30.22
C ALA A 100 -18.86 -14.55 -30.11
N ALA A 101 -18.23 -15.26 -29.20
CA ALA A 101 -18.52 -16.67 -28.93
C ALA A 101 -19.68 -16.88 -27.95
N ALA A 102 -20.17 -15.83 -27.30
CA ALA A 102 -21.18 -15.93 -26.23
C ALA A 102 -22.44 -16.72 -26.64
N ASP A 103 -22.95 -16.46 -27.84
CA ASP A 103 -24.15 -17.13 -28.36
C ASP A 103 -23.87 -18.47 -29.07
N LYS A 104 -22.60 -18.87 -29.17
CA LYS A 104 -22.20 -20.09 -29.89
C LYS A 104 -22.12 -21.33 -28.99
N PHE A 105 -22.12 -21.11 -27.69
CA PHE A 105 -22.06 -22.17 -26.67
C PHE A 105 -23.21 -22.04 -25.66
N PRO A 106 -24.45 -22.25 -26.10
CA PRO A 106 -25.62 -22.03 -25.25
C PRO A 106 -25.80 -23.08 -24.15
N ASP A 107 -25.22 -24.26 -24.33
CA ASP A 107 -25.40 -25.38 -23.41
C ASP A 107 -24.16 -25.61 -22.53
N GLN A 108 -24.35 -26.33 -21.43
CA GLN A 108 -23.28 -26.83 -20.59
C GLN A 108 -23.35 -28.34 -20.42
N THR A 109 -22.18 -28.97 -20.35
CA THR A 109 -22.02 -30.40 -20.10
C THR A 109 -20.98 -30.60 -19.02
N PRO A 110 -20.94 -31.76 -18.33
CA PRO A 110 -19.85 -32.10 -17.44
C PRO A 110 -18.48 -32.02 -18.17
N SER A 111 -17.49 -31.48 -17.52
CA SER A 111 -16.11 -31.49 -18.04
C SER A 111 -15.55 -32.88 -18.17
N PRO A 112 -14.52 -33.10 -19.04
CA PRO A 112 -14.00 -34.44 -19.39
C PRO A 112 -13.31 -35.18 -18.23
N GLY A 113 -13.29 -34.63 -17.04
CA GLY A 113 -12.57 -35.15 -15.88
C GLY A 113 -11.23 -34.45 -15.67
N GLY A 114 -10.59 -34.73 -14.55
CA GLY A 114 -9.40 -34.08 -14.08
C GLY A 114 -9.63 -33.42 -12.71
N VAL A 115 -8.76 -32.51 -12.33
CA VAL A 115 -8.93 -31.71 -11.08
C VAL A 115 -9.93 -30.61 -11.35
N SER A 116 -11.07 -30.65 -10.65
CA SER A 116 -12.04 -29.55 -10.68
C SER A 116 -11.56 -28.38 -9.86
N CYS A 117 -11.74 -27.16 -10.37
CA CYS A 117 -11.48 -25.93 -9.65
C CYS A 117 -12.38 -25.81 -8.40
N SER A 118 -11.89 -25.15 -7.37
CA SER A 118 -12.60 -24.97 -6.10
C SER A 118 -13.90 -24.18 -6.28
N ASP A 119 -13.89 -23.20 -7.19
CA ASP A 119 -15.05 -22.43 -7.59
C ASP A 119 -14.99 -22.12 -9.10
N PHE A 120 -16.16 -22.08 -9.75
CA PHE A 120 -16.27 -21.67 -11.15
C PHE A 120 -17.66 -21.12 -11.45
N GLN A 121 -17.69 -20.15 -12.34
CA GLN A 121 -18.93 -19.54 -12.84
C GLN A 121 -18.88 -19.47 -14.36
N LEU A 122 -19.77 -20.20 -15.02
CA LEU A 122 -19.90 -20.20 -16.47
C LEU A 122 -21.12 -19.36 -16.88
N GLN A 123 -20.88 -18.07 -17.11
CA GLN A 123 -21.91 -17.14 -17.59
C GLN A 123 -21.79 -16.98 -19.12
N THR A 124 -22.84 -16.46 -19.75
CA THR A 124 -22.89 -16.30 -21.22
C THR A 124 -21.74 -15.44 -21.76
N ALA A 125 -21.40 -14.34 -21.08
CA ALA A 125 -20.36 -13.42 -21.57
C ALA A 125 -18.96 -13.70 -21.00
N VAL A 126 -18.90 -14.22 -19.76
CA VAL A 126 -17.65 -14.37 -19.00
C VAL A 126 -17.66 -15.68 -18.23
N ALA A 127 -16.60 -16.45 -18.35
CA ALA A 127 -16.32 -17.58 -17.48
C ALA A 127 -15.26 -17.17 -16.43
N SER A 128 -15.46 -17.55 -15.17
CA SER A 128 -14.49 -17.39 -14.09
C SER A 128 -14.17 -18.74 -13.49
N VAL A 129 -12.89 -19.00 -13.23
CA VAL A 129 -12.41 -20.24 -12.60
C VAL A 129 -11.37 -19.90 -11.53
N ILE A 130 -11.53 -20.48 -10.34
CA ILE A 130 -10.70 -20.24 -9.16
C ILE A 130 -10.01 -21.53 -8.75
N GLY A 131 -8.71 -21.47 -8.56
CA GLY A 131 -7.85 -22.58 -8.17
C GLY A 131 -6.55 -22.59 -8.96
N SER A 132 -5.77 -23.64 -8.81
CA SER A 132 -4.51 -23.86 -9.52
C SER A 132 -4.44 -25.28 -10.05
N GLY A 133 -3.98 -25.46 -11.28
CA GLY A 133 -3.87 -26.78 -11.92
C GLY A 133 -5.21 -27.46 -12.17
N CYS A 134 -6.29 -26.73 -12.38
CA CYS A 134 -7.65 -27.24 -12.43
C CYS A 134 -8.45 -26.71 -13.62
N THR A 135 -9.58 -27.34 -13.91
CA THR A 135 -10.58 -26.87 -14.89
C THR A 135 -11.94 -26.72 -14.23
N ALA A 136 -12.83 -25.94 -14.85
CA ALA A 136 -14.22 -25.89 -14.40
C ALA A 136 -14.85 -27.32 -14.44
N GLY A 137 -15.74 -27.61 -13.49
CA GLY A 137 -16.46 -28.87 -13.44
C GLY A 137 -17.44 -29.06 -14.59
N ASN A 138 -17.83 -27.99 -15.29
CA ASN A 138 -18.64 -27.97 -16.47
C ASN A 138 -17.88 -27.38 -17.67
N ALA A 139 -18.27 -27.79 -18.86
CA ALA A 139 -17.80 -27.31 -20.15
C ALA A 139 -18.91 -26.58 -20.89
N TYR A 140 -18.58 -25.55 -21.64
CA TYR A 140 -19.44 -24.95 -22.63
C TYR A 140 -19.62 -25.84 -23.83
N LYS A 141 -20.83 -25.93 -24.38
CA LYS A 141 -21.16 -26.74 -25.55
C LYS A 141 -21.96 -25.96 -26.59
N GLY A 142 -21.55 -26.12 -27.84
CA GLY A 142 -22.22 -25.55 -29.00
C GLY A 142 -22.44 -26.63 -30.07
N SER A 143 -23.27 -26.31 -31.03
CA SER A 143 -23.62 -27.20 -32.17
C SER A 143 -22.65 -27.08 -33.37
N THR A 144 -21.86 -26.01 -33.41
CA THR A 144 -20.94 -25.70 -34.51
C THR A 144 -19.53 -25.42 -33.99
N PHE A 145 -18.52 -25.70 -34.83
CA PHE A 145 -17.16 -25.34 -34.51
C PHE A 145 -16.98 -23.82 -34.51
N TYR A 146 -16.61 -23.24 -33.33
CA TYR A 146 -16.34 -21.85 -33.19
C TYR A 146 -15.16 -21.60 -32.22
N THR A 147 -14.51 -20.46 -32.34
CA THR A 147 -13.46 -20.03 -31.39
C THR A 147 -14.04 -19.90 -30.00
N PRO A 148 -13.51 -20.55 -28.96
CA PRO A 148 -14.18 -20.68 -27.67
C PRO A 148 -14.33 -19.39 -26.89
N PHE A 149 -13.37 -18.50 -26.98
CA PHE A 149 -13.34 -17.20 -26.32
C PHE A 149 -12.38 -16.27 -27.06
N GLN A 150 -12.34 -15.00 -26.70
CA GLN A 150 -11.48 -14.02 -27.34
C GLN A 150 -10.55 -13.31 -26.36
N PHE A 151 -10.90 -13.31 -25.09
CA PHE A 151 -10.25 -12.51 -24.07
C PHE A 151 -9.95 -13.35 -22.84
N ALA A 152 -8.83 -13.03 -22.15
CA ALA A 152 -8.57 -13.58 -20.84
C ALA A 152 -7.88 -12.55 -19.93
N ARG A 153 -8.00 -12.76 -18.62
CA ARG A 153 -7.27 -12.01 -17.60
C ARG A 153 -7.16 -12.80 -16.30
N PRO A 154 -6.07 -12.63 -15.54
CA PRO A 154 -5.92 -13.31 -14.26
C PRO A 154 -6.77 -12.65 -13.18
N LEU A 155 -7.15 -13.43 -12.17
CA LEU A 155 -7.70 -13.02 -10.90
C LEU A 155 -6.61 -13.12 -9.86
N VAL A 156 -6.34 -12.02 -9.13
CA VAL A 156 -5.26 -11.95 -8.14
C VAL A 156 -5.78 -11.47 -6.80
N THR A 157 -5.06 -11.83 -5.74
CA THR A 157 -5.29 -11.31 -4.39
C THR A 157 -4.00 -10.67 -3.90
N PHE A 158 -4.11 -9.45 -3.40
CA PHE A 158 -3.08 -8.78 -2.64
C PHE A 158 -3.57 -8.65 -1.19
N ASP A 159 -2.68 -8.93 -0.25
CA ASP A 159 -2.84 -8.52 1.13
C ASP A 159 -2.41 -7.05 1.23
N ASP A 160 -3.39 -6.15 1.24
CA ASP A 160 -3.16 -4.70 1.25
C ASP A 160 -2.34 -4.29 2.48
N ALA A 161 -2.56 -4.92 3.65
CA ALA A 161 -1.80 -4.62 4.87
C ALA A 161 -0.35 -5.10 4.79
N ALA A 162 -0.10 -6.30 4.26
CA ALA A 162 1.25 -6.80 4.04
C ALA A 162 2.02 -5.96 3.01
N LEU A 163 1.33 -5.50 1.95
CA LEU A 163 1.93 -4.63 0.94
C LEU A 163 2.35 -3.28 1.55
N ILE A 164 1.47 -2.62 2.30
CA ILE A 164 1.76 -1.35 3.00
C ILE A 164 2.94 -1.54 3.95
N SER A 165 2.91 -2.61 4.77
CA SER A 165 3.96 -2.92 5.73
C SER A 165 5.31 -3.17 5.04
N ALA A 166 5.34 -3.86 3.89
CA ALA A 166 6.56 -4.10 3.14
C ALA A 166 7.20 -2.80 2.61
N PHE A 167 6.38 -1.88 2.06
CA PHE A 167 6.89 -0.59 1.59
C PHE A 167 7.47 0.25 2.72
N ARG A 168 6.80 0.30 3.86
CA ARG A 168 7.25 1.02 5.04
C ARG A 168 8.54 0.42 5.63
N ALA A 169 8.56 -0.89 5.86
CA ALA A 169 9.72 -1.59 6.42
C ALA A 169 10.98 -1.46 5.57
N ALA A 170 10.81 -1.33 4.25
CA ALA A 170 11.93 -1.13 3.33
C ALA A 170 12.44 0.32 3.30
N GLY A 171 11.78 1.28 3.98
CA GLY A 171 12.19 2.69 4.01
C GLY A 171 12.28 3.32 2.62
N LEU A 172 11.37 2.97 1.73
CA LEU A 172 11.45 3.35 0.32
C LEU A 172 11.19 4.84 0.10
N PRO A 173 11.91 5.51 -0.81
CA PRO A 173 11.64 6.88 -1.20
C PRO A 173 10.34 7.00 -2.02
N GLU A 174 9.81 8.23 -2.12
CA GLU A 174 8.73 8.52 -3.05
C GLU A 174 9.11 8.10 -4.47
N GLY A 175 8.18 7.40 -5.15
CA GLY A 175 8.46 6.92 -6.51
C GLY A 175 7.36 6.08 -7.09
N THR A 176 7.59 5.62 -8.32
CA THR A 176 6.71 4.67 -9.01
C THR A 176 7.41 3.32 -9.11
N TYR A 177 6.85 2.34 -8.44
CA TYR A 177 7.38 0.98 -8.34
C TYR A 177 6.62 0.05 -9.27
N ASN A 178 7.33 -0.68 -10.12
CA ASN A 178 6.75 -1.54 -11.14
C ASN A 178 7.20 -2.98 -10.93
N GLY A 179 6.29 -3.92 -11.10
CA GLY A 179 6.56 -5.34 -11.09
C GLY A 179 5.71 -6.06 -12.12
N THR A 180 6.06 -7.30 -12.45
CA THR A 180 5.30 -8.12 -13.40
C THR A 180 5.24 -9.56 -12.93
N ILE A 181 4.05 -10.15 -12.99
CA ILE A 181 3.81 -11.58 -12.80
C ILE A 181 3.43 -12.17 -14.15
N ALA A 182 4.02 -13.29 -14.52
CA ALA A 182 3.63 -14.01 -15.71
C ALA A 182 2.91 -15.30 -15.33
N THR A 183 1.76 -15.54 -15.95
CA THR A 183 0.98 -16.77 -15.81
C THR A 183 0.86 -17.48 -17.14
N SER A 184 0.74 -18.80 -17.12
CA SER A 184 0.56 -19.61 -18.34
C SER A 184 -0.73 -20.41 -18.22
N PRO A 185 -1.88 -19.78 -18.52
CA PRO A 185 -3.17 -20.42 -18.39
C PRO A 185 -3.39 -21.48 -19.48
N PHE A 186 -4.33 -22.39 -19.21
CA PHE A 186 -4.75 -23.40 -20.15
C PHE A 186 -6.27 -23.56 -20.18
N TYR A 187 -6.77 -24.20 -21.21
CA TYR A 187 -8.15 -24.64 -21.30
C TYR A 187 -8.22 -26.03 -21.97
N MET A 188 -9.28 -26.77 -21.70
CA MET A 188 -9.57 -28.02 -22.37
C MET A 188 -10.60 -27.78 -23.47
N TYR A 189 -10.47 -28.52 -24.56
CA TYR A 189 -11.41 -28.43 -25.68
C TYR A 189 -11.53 -29.75 -26.43
N ARG A 190 -12.65 -29.91 -27.10
CA ARG A 190 -12.86 -31.08 -27.97
C ARG A 190 -12.27 -30.79 -29.35
N SER A 191 -11.29 -31.61 -29.77
CA SER A 191 -10.69 -31.52 -31.11
C SER A 191 -11.69 -31.87 -32.19
N GLN A 192 -11.38 -31.54 -33.46
CA GLN A 192 -12.21 -31.93 -34.59
C GLN A 192 -12.38 -33.43 -34.72
N GLY A 193 -11.42 -34.24 -34.27
CA GLY A 193 -11.51 -35.69 -34.19
C GLY A 193 -12.37 -36.23 -33.03
N GLY A 194 -13.01 -35.35 -32.24
CA GLY A 194 -13.89 -35.72 -31.14
C GLY A 194 -13.19 -35.99 -29.80
N ALA A 195 -11.87 -36.05 -29.77
CA ALA A 195 -11.12 -36.28 -28.55
C ALA A 195 -10.95 -34.97 -27.74
N TRP A 196 -11.03 -35.09 -26.41
CA TRP A 196 -10.66 -34.01 -25.51
C TRP A 196 -9.13 -33.84 -25.49
N THR A 197 -8.70 -32.60 -25.55
CA THR A 197 -7.29 -32.18 -25.44
C THR A 197 -7.20 -30.86 -24.71
N TYR A 198 -5.99 -30.44 -24.38
CA TYR A 198 -5.77 -29.14 -23.75
C TYR A 198 -4.89 -28.22 -24.60
N ARG A 199 -4.99 -26.95 -24.37
CA ARG A 199 -4.08 -25.93 -24.92
C ARG A 199 -3.64 -24.99 -23.83
N GLN A 200 -2.33 -24.86 -23.71
CA GLN A 200 -1.70 -23.88 -22.85
C GLN A 200 -1.37 -22.62 -23.66
N PHE A 201 -1.53 -21.47 -23.06
CA PHE A 201 -1.07 -20.21 -23.63
C PHE A 201 0.37 -19.95 -23.23
N GLY A 202 1.04 -19.10 -24.03
CA GLY A 202 2.30 -18.50 -23.65
C GLY A 202 2.13 -17.57 -22.42
N PRO A 203 3.24 -17.07 -21.89
CA PRO A 203 3.19 -16.19 -20.71
C PRO A 203 2.24 -15.02 -20.93
N MET A 204 1.31 -14.85 -19.99
CA MET A 204 0.39 -13.72 -19.91
C MET A 204 0.88 -12.81 -18.78
N PRO A 205 1.57 -11.71 -19.11
CA PRO A 205 2.09 -10.80 -18.10
C PRO A 205 0.96 -9.93 -17.51
N LEU A 206 0.94 -9.85 -16.19
CA LEU A 206 0.19 -8.84 -15.42
C LEU A 206 1.21 -7.90 -14.78
N SER A 207 1.24 -6.66 -15.25
CA SER A 207 2.07 -5.61 -14.66
C SER A 207 1.33 -4.94 -13.51
N VAL A 208 2.06 -4.67 -12.43
CA VAL A 208 1.56 -3.91 -11.28
C VAL A 208 2.41 -2.67 -11.13
N GLN A 209 1.76 -1.54 -10.98
CA GLN A 209 2.41 -0.24 -10.79
C GLN A 209 1.87 0.41 -9.53
N ILE A 210 2.75 0.75 -8.59
CA ILE A 210 2.38 1.44 -7.35
C ILE A 210 3.09 2.77 -7.30
N ARG A 211 2.32 3.86 -7.24
CA ARG A 211 2.85 5.18 -6.91
C ARG A 211 2.87 5.31 -5.40
N TYR A 212 4.06 5.33 -4.83
CA TYR A 212 4.29 5.42 -3.39
C TYR A 212 4.65 6.85 -2.98
N VAL A 213 4.00 7.33 -1.93
CA VAL A 213 4.31 8.59 -1.23
C VAL A 213 4.37 8.25 0.26
N PRO A 214 5.57 8.19 0.88
CA PRO A 214 5.71 7.89 2.30
C PRO A 214 5.12 9.00 3.17
N ALA A 215 4.79 8.69 4.43
CA ALA A 215 4.55 9.71 5.45
C ALA A 215 5.86 10.47 5.72
N PHE A 216 5.78 11.75 6.07
CA PHE A 216 6.94 12.58 6.39
C PHE A 216 6.57 13.79 7.24
N LEU A 217 7.53 14.24 8.04
CA LEU A 217 7.48 15.49 8.79
C LEU A 217 8.32 16.55 8.03
N THR A 218 7.72 17.70 7.71
CA THR A 218 8.41 18.79 7.00
C THR A 218 8.96 19.83 7.96
N SER A 219 8.16 20.22 8.95
CA SER A 219 8.55 21.25 9.92
C SER A 219 7.75 21.15 11.20
N VAL A 220 8.35 21.61 12.29
CA VAL A 220 7.68 21.83 13.58
C VAL A 220 7.89 23.28 13.99
N GLN A 221 6.82 23.95 14.36
CA GLN A 221 6.84 25.28 14.96
C GLN A 221 6.36 25.18 16.40
N VAL A 222 7.13 25.77 17.31
CA VAL A 222 6.77 25.88 18.73
C VAL A 222 6.53 27.35 19.04
N LEU A 223 5.31 27.67 19.41
CA LEU A 223 4.86 29.02 19.74
C LEU A 223 4.65 29.15 21.26
N GLY A 224 5.24 30.14 21.86
CA GLY A 224 5.22 30.39 23.28
C GLY A 224 6.52 31.08 23.71
N ASN A 225 6.48 31.81 24.80
CA ASN A 225 7.67 32.50 25.32
C ASN A 225 8.34 31.78 26.50
N GLY A 226 7.69 30.68 26.99
CA GLY A 226 8.19 29.87 28.10
C GLY A 226 8.26 30.62 29.45
N VAL A 227 7.65 31.79 29.53
CA VAL A 227 7.68 32.59 30.79
C VAL A 227 6.50 32.18 31.66
N MET A 228 6.79 31.77 32.89
CA MET A 228 5.81 31.50 33.94
C MET A 228 5.77 32.66 34.92
N THR A 229 4.63 33.32 35.01
CA THR A 229 4.41 34.38 36.01
C THR A 229 4.00 33.73 37.31
N PRO A 230 4.75 33.94 38.42
CA PRO A 230 4.43 33.32 39.70
C PRO A 230 3.16 33.87 40.30
N THR A 231 2.34 33.01 40.86
CA THR A 231 1.15 33.34 41.65
C THR A 231 1.38 32.81 43.06
N TYR A 232 1.13 33.66 44.05
CA TYR A 232 1.34 33.31 45.45
C TYR A 232 -0.01 33.07 46.14
N ASP A 233 -0.15 31.92 46.77
CA ASP A 233 -1.29 31.62 47.63
C ASP A 233 -0.86 31.73 49.08
N THR A 234 -1.35 32.76 49.76
CA THR A 234 -1.06 33.04 51.18
C THR A 234 -1.84 32.16 52.12
N THR A 235 -2.81 31.38 51.63
CA THR A 235 -3.59 30.44 52.42
C THR A 235 -2.90 29.09 52.54
N SER A 236 -2.43 28.59 51.43
CA SER A 236 -1.69 27.32 51.34
C SER A 236 -0.18 27.51 51.48
N TYR A 237 0.33 28.72 51.47
CA TYR A 237 1.75 29.05 51.46
C TYR A 237 2.48 28.39 50.28
N THR A 238 1.88 28.48 49.07
CA THR A 238 2.46 27.91 47.83
C THR A 238 2.71 29.00 46.80
N VAL A 239 3.68 28.74 45.95
CA VAL A 239 3.98 29.53 44.75
C VAL A 239 3.78 28.64 43.54
N SER A 240 2.97 29.07 42.60
CA SER A 240 2.71 28.31 41.37
C SER A 240 2.87 29.18 40.14
N GLY A 241 3.10 28.54 38.98
CA GLY A 241 3.13 29.22 37.70
C GLY A 241 2.91 28.26 36.56
N ASN A 242 2.44 28.78 35.44
CA ASN A 242 2.24 27.96 34.25
C ASN A 242 2.61 28.69 32.96
N THR A 243 2.88 27.96 31.93
CA THR A 243 3.04 28.44 30.55
C THR A 243 2.58 27.37 29.58
N ALA A 244 2.26 27.77 28.35
CA ALA A 244 1.86 26.85 27.29
C ALA A 244 2.72 27.04 26.05
N PHE A 245 3.12 25.95 25.47
CA PHE A 245 3.75 25.91 24.16
C PHE A 245 2.79 25.30 23.16
N LYS A 246 2.35 26.07 22.17
CA LYS A 246 1.57 25.57 21.06
C LYS A 246 2.50 24.98 20.02
N VAL A 247 2.38 23.69 19.79
CA VAL A 247 3.17 22.94 18.80
C VAL A 247 2.33 22.76 17.53
N GLN A 248 2.95 23.05 16.38
CA GLN A 248 2.35 22.91 15.07
C GLN A 248 3.31 22.12 14.17
N ALA A 249 2.94 20.89 13.82
CA ALA A 249 3.67 20.03 12.91
C ALA A 249 3.03 20.03 11.53
N SER A 250 3.83 20.22 10.49
CA SER A 250 3.42 20.17 9.09
C SER A 250 4.15 19.06 8.36
N GLY A 251 3.43 18.33 7.47
CA GLY A 251 3.98 17.18 6.79
C GLY A 251 2.91 16.40 6.02
N LEU A 252 3.06 15.11 5.93
CA LEU A 252 2.03 14.16 5.54
C LEU A 252 1.92 13.11 6.64
N PHE A 253 0.83 13.13 7.37
CA PHE A 253 0.60 12.25 8.52
C PHE A 253 -0.52 11.26 8.21
N THR A 254 -0.28 10.00 8.56
CA THR A 254 -1.27 8.91 8.48
C THR A 254 -1.71 8.45 9.86
N SER A 255 -0.81 8.53 10.84
CA SER A 255 -1.06 8.12 12.23
C SER A 255 -0.70 9.22 13.24
N GLY A 256 -0.18 10.38 12.78
CA GLY A 256 0.15 11.52 13.61
C GLY A 256 1.65 11.76 13.80
N VAL A 257 2.00 12.30 14.97
CA VAL A 257 3.38 12.69 15.32
C VAL A 257 3.79 11.96 16.60
N LYS A 258 4.99 11.38 16.58
CA LYS A 258 5.65 10.81 17.76
C LYS A 258 6.52 11.87 18.42
N LEU A 259 6.45 11.96 19.74
CA LEU A 259 7.27 12.82 20.60
C LEU A 259 8.16 11.95 21.46
N THR A 260 9.45 12.28 21.52
CA THR A 260 10.42 11.62 22.41
C THR A 260 11.03 12.66 23.34
N PHE A 261 11.06 12.37 24.63
CA PHE A 261 11.60 13.19 25.68
C PHE A 261 12.85 12.55 26.29
N ASP A 262 13.85 13.38 26.59
CA ASP A 262 15.06 12.90 27.25
C ASP A 262 14.76 12.36 28.66
N ARG A 263 15.43 11.26 29.04
CA ARG A 263 15.34 10.69 30.40
C ARG A 263 16.26 11.47 31.34
N ARG A 264 15.69 12.44 32.09
CA ARG A 264 16.37 13.23 33.09
C ARG A 264 15.36 13.71 34.13
N THR A 265 15.83 14.32 35.20
CA THR A 265 14.99 15.11 36.12
C THR A 265 14.67 16.46 35.50
N TYR A 266 13.43 16.90 35.61
CA TYR A 266 12.90 18.12 35.03
C TYR A 266 12.64 19.14 36.14
N GLU A 267 13.61 20.03 36.34
CA GLU A 267 13.61 21.03 37.40
C GLU A 267 14.02 22.40 36.88
N LEU A 268 13.36 23.42 37.31
CA LEU A 268 13.78 24.81 37.11
C LEU A 268 14.94 25.09 38.06
N GLU A 269 16.10 25.43 37.56
CA GLU A 269 17.29 25.74 38.36
C GLU A 269 17.42 27.24 38.61
N HIS A 270 17.68 27.61 39.88
CA HIS A 270 17.95 29.02 40.25
C HIS A 270 19.29 29.49 39.67
N SER A 271 19.34 30.75 39.18
CA SER A 271 20.53 31.31 38.51
C SER A 271 21.80 31.36 39.36
N ASP A 272 21.65 31.57 40.69
CA ASP A 272 22.75 31.89 41.58
C ASP A 272 22.82 31.02 42.86
N LEU A 273 21.82 30.17 43.09
CA LEU A 273 21.67 29.39 44.35
C LEU A 273 21.40 27.92 44.01
N GLU A 274 21.78 27.02 44.92
CA GLU A 274 21.39 25.61 44.85
C GLU A 274 19.92 25.42 45.26
N SER A 275 19.01 25.94 44.45
CA SER A 275 17.57 25.82 44.63
C SER A 275 16.94 25.38 43.33
N ARG A 276 16.05 24.40 43.41
CA ARG A 276 15.40 23.79 42.26
C ARG A 276 13.91 23.66 42.52
N ILE A 277 13.13 23.72 41.45
CA ILE A 277 11.67 23.57 41.50
C ILE A 277 11.29 22.55 40.45
N ALA A 278 10.80 21.38 40.85
CA ALA A 278 10.25 20.37 39.95
C ALA A 278 9.01 20.94 39.22
N TYR A 279 8.82 20.51 37.99
CA TYR A 279 7.67 20.93 37.20
C TYR A 279 6.98 19.76 36.46
N ASP A 280 5.71 19.98 36.19
CA ASP A 280 4.86 19.03 35.43
C ASP A 280 4.75 19.48 33.99
N VAL A 281 4.62 18.51 33.07
CA VAL A 281 4.28 18.75 31.68
C VAL A 281 3.12 17.85 31.25
N THR A 282 2.09 18.50 30.72
CA THR A 282 0.95 17.78 30.14
C THR A 282 0.77 18.13 28.67
N CYS A 283 0.25 17.20 27.90
CA CYS A 283 -0.02 17.34 26.47
C CYS A 283 -1.53 17.27 26.22
N SER A 284 -2.07 18.23 25.50
CA SER A 284 -3.52 18.36 25.28
C SER A 284 -4.13 17.28 24.38
N ALA A 285 -3.32 16.64 23.52
CA ALA A 285 -3.79 15.70 22.51
C ALA A 285 -2.94 14.44 22.40
N CYS A 286 -2.00 14.21 23.33
CA CYS A 286 -1.18 13.01 23.33
C CYS A 286 -1.96 11.77 23.80
N SER A 287 -1.58 10.60 23.30
CA SER A 287 -2.10 9.32 23.79
C SER A 287 -1.85 9.13 25.29
N ASP A 288 -0.67 9.58 25.77
CA ASP A 288 -0.34 9.68 27.18
C ASP A 288 -0.24 11.16 27.54
N PRO A 289 -1.29 11.77 28.12
CA PRO A 289 -1.35 13.19 28.35
C PRO A 289 -0.42 13.70 29.45
N ASN A 290 -0.07 12.89 30.44
CA ASN A 290 0.85 13.24 31.52
C ASN A 290 2.26 12.82 31.08
N ILE A 291 3.10 13.80 30.73
CA ILE A 291 4.46 13.55 30.23
C ILE A 291 5.46 13.56 31.38
N ILE A 292 5.41 14.60 32.21
CA ILE A 292 6.27 14.79 33.36
C ILE A 292 5.38 15.05 34.57
N LYS A 293 5.67 14.41 35.68
CA LYS A 293 4.98 14.60 36.94
C LYS A 293 5.99 14.73 38.08
N ASP A 294 5.89 15.80 38.86
CA ASP A 294 6.80 16.08 39.97
C ASP A 294 8.29 16.03 39.55
N GLY A 295 8.61 16.53 38.34
CA GLY A 295 9.95 16.53 37.78
C GLY A 295 10.42 15.19 37.19
N GLU A 296 9.62 14.13 37.25
CA GLU A 296 9.97 12.82 36.74
C GLU A 296 9.20 12.48 35.47
N LEU A 297 9.89 11.85 34.50
CA LEU A 297 9.29 11.40 33.25
C LEU A 297 8.37 10.21 33.52
N THR A 298 7.08 10.33 33.19
CA THR A 298 6.07 9.29 33.42
C THR A 298 5.99 8.25 32.29
N LEU A 299 6.52 8.58 31.12
CA LEU A 299 6.48 7.73 29.91
C LEU A 299 7.44 6.57 30.00
N THR A 300 6.98 5.34 29.75
CA THR A 300 7.77 4.11 29.92
C THR A 300 9.06 4.13 29.08
N ASP A 301 8.95 4.51 27.80
CA ASP A 301 10.09 4.56 26.87
C ASP A 301 10.54 5.98 26.56
N GLY A 302 9.95 6.98 27.23
CA GLY A 302 10.17 8.38 26.95
C GLY A 302 9.38 8.88 25.74
N GLU A 303 8.47 8.07 25.22
CA GLU A 303 7.75 8.35 23.98
C GLU A 303 6.24 8.45 24.20
N THR A 304 5.61 9.34 23.47
CA THR A 304 4.14 9.43 23.31
C THR A 304 3.79 9.84 21.89
N THR A 305 2.54 9.69 21.49
CA THR A 305 2.07 10.05 20.15
C THR A 305 0.92 11.04 20.22
N VAL A 306 0.89 11.97 19.27
CA VAL A 306 -0.27 12.82 19.00
C VAL A 306 -0.95 12.28 17.75
N PRO A 307 -2.11 11.61 17.87
CA PRO A 307 -2.81 11.06 16.72
C PRO A 307 -3.29 12.19 15.79
N GLY A 308 -3.23 11.92 14.49
CA GLY A 308 -3.68 12.87 13.48
C GLY A 308 -3.44 12.38 12.06
N THR A 309 -4.22 12.88 11.12
CA THR A 309 -4.10 12.56 9.69
C THR A 309 -4.09 13.83 8.86
N GLY A 310 -3.52 13.77 7.65
CA GLY A 310 -3.46 14.89 6.72
C GLY A 310 -2.15 15.66 6.79
N SER A 311 -2.18 16.96 6.50
CA SER A 311 -0.98 17.78 6.33
C SER A 311 -0.56 18.59 7.56
N PHE A 312 -1.34 18.52 8.64
CA PHE A 312 -1.14 19.37 9.79
C PHE A 312 -1.64 18.71 11.08
N VAL A 313 -0.81 18.76 12.13
CA VAL A 313 -1.15 18.31 13.49
C VAL A 313 -0.77 19.42 14.45
N ALA A 314 -1.68 19.78 15.38
CA ALA A 314 -1.43 20.81 16.39
C ALA A 314 -1.88 20.35 17.78
N PHE A 315 -1.11 20.72 18.79
CA PHE A 315 -1.38 20.42 20.20
C PHE A 315 -0.67 21.41 21.10
N ASP A 316 -1.03 21.40 22.39
CA ASP A 316 -0.40 22.24 23.38
C ASP A 316 0.37 21.37 24.39
N LEU A 317 1.59 21.81 24.74
CA LEU A 317 2.35 21.36 25.89
C LEU A 317 2.18 22.38 27.00
N LEU A 318 1.54 21.99 28.09
CA LEU A 318 1.31 22.82 29.26
C LEU A 318 2.36 22.50 30.31
N VAL A 319 3.13 23.49 30.74
CA VAL A 319 4.14 23.38 31.78
C VAL A 319 3.62 24.09 33.03
N HIS A 320 3.68 23.42 34.18
CA HIS A 320 3.18 23.93 35.45
C HIS A 320 4.16 23.58 36.58
N PHE A 321 4.36 24.48 37.52
CA PHE A 321 5.01 24.16 38.76
C PHE A 321 4.16 24.63 39.95
N GLU A 322 4.28 23.94 41.08
CA GLU A 322 3.79 24.33 42.37
C GLU A 322 4.81 23.92 43.43
N ALA A 323 5.20 24.83 44.29
CA ALA A 323 6.19 24.59 45.32
C ALA A 323 5.82 25.35 46.63
N SER A 324 6.31 24.90 47.77
CA SER A 324 6.19 25.59 49.02
C SER A 324 6.97 26.90 48.99
N ASP A 325 6.42 27.98 49.56
CA ASP A 325 7.09 29.29 49.64
C ASP A 325 8.43 29.22 50.43
N SER A 326 8.56 28.25 51.34
CA SER A 326 9.79 28.01 52.09
C SER A 326 10.93 27.42 51.25
N GLU A 327 10.62 26.76 50.13
CA GLU A 327 11.57 26.10 49.20
C GLU A 327 12.02 27.03 48.10
N VAL A 328 11.19 28.03 47.77
CA VAL A 328 11.46 28.97 46.67
C VAL A 328 12.29 30.17 47.18
N LYS A 329 13.39 30.47 46.51
CA LYS A 329 14.21 31.64 46.75
C LYS A 329 13.88 32.74 45.74
N THR A 330 14.06 33.98 46.17
CA THR A 330 13.89 35.13 45.25
C THR A 330 14.97 35.08 44.17
N GLY A 331 14.58 35.06 42.92
CA GLY A 331 15.53 35.02 41.81
C GLY A 331 14.89 34.51 40.51
N ARG A 332 15.74 34.22 39.55
CA ARG A 332 15.36 33.67 38.25
C ARG A 332 15.60 32.16 38.23
N TYR A 333 14.59 31.44 37.82
CA TYR A 333 14.66 29.99 37.60
C TYR A 333 14.51 29.69 36.12
N THR A 334 15.32 28.76 35.61
CA THR A 334 15.30 28.40 34.18
C THR A 334 15.56 26.90 34.00
N ASP A 335 14.95 26.33 32.96
CA ASP A 335 15.31 25.03 32.40
C ASP A 335 15.21 25.06 30.87
N SER A 336 15.81 24.06 30.21
CA SER A 336 15.73 23.88 28.78
C SER A 336 15.30 22.43 28.46
N MET A 337 14.10 22.26 27.98
CA MET A 337 13.55 20.97 27.60
C MET A 337 13.76 20.72 26.11
N VAL A 338 14.31 19.54 25.75
CA VAL A 338 14.45 19.08 24.38
C VAL A 338 13.36 18.05 24.10
N VAL A 339 12.67 18.22 22.98
CA VAL A 339 11.65 17.28 22.50
C VAL A 339 11.97 16.95 21.04
N TYR A 340 12.08 15.67 20.74
CA TYR A 340 12.27 15.18 19.38
C TYR A 340 10.91 14.86 18.76
N PHE A 341 10.75 15.23 17.51
CA PHE A 341 9.52 15.02 16.75
C PHE A 341 9.81 14.15 15.53
N GLU A 342 9.03 13.11 15.35
CA GLU A 342 9.07 12.22 14.20
C GLU A 342 7.63 11.97 13.71
N GLU A 343 7.48 11.57 12.45
CA GLU A 343 6.21 11.03 11.99
C GLU A 343 5.90 9.73 12.74
N ASN A 344 4.65 9.56 13.15
CA ASN A 344 4.18 8.31 13.74
C ASN A 344 3.81 7.35 12.59
N LEU A 345 4.56 6.24 12.48
CA LEU A 345 4.43 5.24 11.41
C LEU A 345 3.69 3.99 11.88
#